data_9299f4a395a6b16ca71a65c48038c695
#
_entry.id   9299f4a395a6b16ca71a65c48038c695
#
_cell.length_a   1.000
_cell.length_b   1.000
_cell.length_c   1.000
_cell.angle_alpha   90.00
_cell.angle_beta   90.00
_cell.angle_gamma   90.00
#
_symmetry.space_group_name_H-M   'P 1'
#
loop_
_entity.id
_entity.type
_entity.pdbx_description
1 polymer ?
#
loop_
_entity_poly.entity_id
_entity_poly.type
_entity_poly.pdbx_seq_one_letter_code
_entity_poly.pdbx_strand_id
1 'polypeptide(L)'
;MSFKIRKVEYFYCSVVDQPGEAYKMLSQLEQSGINLLAFTAIPVGPNRTQLTLFPDTPDKLVLEAKRSSFALDGPHSAILVQGDDELGALADIHQLLYEANVNVYASNGVTDSKGSFGYLLYVRPEEYERAATALKV
;
A
#
# COMPACT_ATOMS: atom_id res chain seq x y z
N MET A 1 22.43 -5.58 -5.03
CA MET A 1 21.33 -5.54 -4.09
C MET A 1 20.13 -6.28 -4.65
N SER A 2 19.53 -7.14 -3.86
CA SER A 2 18.42 -7.98 -4.31
C SER A 2 17.10 -7.44 -3.80
N PHE A 3 16.14 -7.20 -4.71
CA PHE A 3 14.82 -6.71 -4.38
C PHE A 3 13.76 -7.65 -4.95
N LYS A 4 12.69 -7.81 -4.19
CA LYS A 4 11.46 -8.39 -4.71
C LYS A 4 10.49 -7.22 -4.87
N ILE A 5 10.14 -6.94 -6.12
CA ILE A 5 9.31 -5.79 -6.47
C ILE A 5 8.05 -6.32 -7.13
N ARG A 6 6.89 -5.78 -6.74
CA ARG A 6 5.63 -6.20 -7.34
C ARG A 6 4.63 -5.07 -7.38
N LYS A 7 3.75 -5.15 -8.38
CA LYS A 7 2.58 -4.28 -8.47
C LYS A 7 1.57 -4.72 -7.43
N VAL A 8 1.01 -3.77 -6.71
CA VAL A 8 -0.04 -4.05 -5.72
C VAL A 8 -1.19 -3.09 -5.90
N GLU A 9 -2.36 -3.50 -5.42
CA GLU A 9 -3.56 -2.67 -5.46
C GLU A 9 -3.97 -2.31 -4.04
N TYR A 10 -4.53 -1.12 -3.89
CA TYR A 10 -5.03 -0.67 -2.60
C TYR A 10 -6.36 0.05 -2.75
N PHE A 11 -7.06 0.16 -1.62
CA PHE A 11 -8.38 0.76 -1.55
C PHE A 11 -8.42 1.67 -0.35
N TYR A 12 -9.16 2.77 -0.47
CA TYR A 12 -9.45 3.63 0.66
C TYR A 12 -10.79 3.27 1.27
N CYS A 13 -10.86 3.35 2.58
CA CYS A 13 -12.09 3.20 3.34
C CYS A 13 -12.05 4.23 4.46
N SER A 14 -13.11 5.03 4.59
CA SER A 14 -13.16 6.08 5.60
C SER A 14 -13.99 5.62 6.80
N VAL A 15 -13.46 5.85 7.99
CA VAL A 15 -14.17 5.55 9.25
C VAL A 15 -14.21 6.80 10.12
N VAL A 16 -15.12 6.80 11.08
CA VAL A 16 -15.19 7.88 12.08
C VAL A 16 -13.94 7.78 12.96
N ASP A 17 -13.36 8.93 13.31
CA ASP A 17 -12.17 8.98 14.15
C ASP A 17 -12.57 8.77 15.62
N GLN A 18 -12.75 7.51 16.00
CA GLN A 18 -13.16 7.08 17.33
C GLN A 18 -12.45 5.79 17.70
N PRO A 19 -12.22 5.54 18.99
CA PRO A 19 -11.63 4.27 19.42
C PRO A 19 -12.45 3.08 18.91
N GLY A 20 -11.74 2.07 18.41
CA GLY A 20 -12.35 0.82 17.96
C GLY A 20 -12.81 0.77 16.52
N GLU A 21 -12.83 1.88 15.79
CA GLU A 21 -13.33 1.87 14.40
C GLU A 21 -12.39 1.10 13.47
N ALA A 22 -11.08 1.33 13.58
CA ALA A 22 -10.12 0.54 12.81
C ALA A 22 -10.15 -0.93 13.22
N TYR A 23 -10.32 -1.20 14.52
CA TYR A 23 -10.43 -2.57 15.02
C TYR A 23 -11.62 -3.29 14.39
N LYS A 24 -12.78 -2.64 14.31
CA LYS A 24 -13.97 -3.25 13.70
C LYS A 24 -13.72 -3.65 12.26
N MET A 25 -13.11 -2.74 11.48
CA MET A 25 -12.78 -3.02 10.09
C MET A 25 -11.79 -4.18 9.96
N LEU A 26 -10.70 -4.14 10.72
CA LEU A 26 -9.67 -5.17 10.65
C LEU A 26 -10.20 -6.53 11.12
N SER A 27 -11.05 -6.54 12.14
CA SER A 27 -11.69 -7.75 12.63
C SER A 27 -12.62 -8.36 11.58
N GLN A 28 -13.37 -7.51 10.88
CA GLN A 28 -14.24 -7.97 9.80
C GLN A 28 -13.44 -8.62 8.67
N LEU A 29 -12.32 -8.01 8.29
CA LEU A 29 -11.46 -8.57 7.25
C LEU A 29 -10.87 -9.91 7.69
N GLU A 30 -10.46 -10.02 8.94
CA GLU A 30 -9.95 -11.27 9.50
C GLU A 30 -10.99 -12.38 9.40
N GLN A 31 -12.23 -12.08 9.82
CA GLN A 31 -13.33 -13.06 9.78
C GLN A 31 -13.65 -13.51 8.36
N SER A 32 -13.40 -12.66 7.37
CA SER A 32 -13.64 -12.96 5.96
C SER A 32 -12.44 -13.60 5.26
N GLY A 33 -11.38 -13.85 6.00
CA GLY A 33 -10.18 -14.49 5.46
C GLY A 33 -9.35 -13.57 4.57
N ILE A 34 -9.45 -12.26 4.78
CA ILE A 34 -8.72 -11.27 3.99
C ILE A 34 -7.48 -10.82 4.76
N ASN A 35 -6.31 -11.14 4.21
CA ASN A 35 -5.05 -10.72 4.78
C ASN A 35 -4.54 -9.47 4.07
N LEU A 36 -3.83 -8.61 4.77
CA LEU A 36 -3.31 -7.37 4.25
C LEU A 36 -1.79 -7.42 4.08
N LEU A 37 -1.30 -6.94 2.94
CA LEU A 37 0.13 -6.77 2.70
C LEU A 37 0.64 -5.52 3.41
N ALA A 38 -0.21 -4.51 3.54
CA ALA A 38 0.10 -3.25 4.19
C ALA A 38 -1.18 -2.57 4.64
N PHE A 39 -1.05 -1.69 5.59
CA PHE A 39 -2.17 -0.96 6.17
C PHE A 39 -1.68 0.40 6.65
N THR A 40 -2.43 1.45 6.32
CA THR A 40 -2.13 2.79 6.78
C THR A 40 -3.42 3.47 7.24
N ALA A 41 -3.34 4.26 8.29
CA ALA A 41 -4.46 5.06 8.78
C ALA A 41 -3.99 6.48 8.99
N ILE A 42 -4.68 7.45 8.39
CA ILE A 42 -4.33 8.86 8.52
C ILE A 42 -5.59 9.70 8.76
N PRO A 43 -5.48 10.80 9.51
CA PRO A 43 -6.63 11.69 9.67
C PRO A 43 -6.93 12.45 8.38
N VAL A 44 -8.21 12.54 8.02
CA VAL A 44 -8.67 13.25 6.82
C VAL A 44 -9.86 14.12 7.18
N GLY A 45 -9.58 15.26 7.75
CA GLY A 45 -10.61 16.18 8.22
C GLY A 45 -10.90 16.01 9.70
N PRO A 46 -11.88 16.73 10.25
CA PRO A 46 -12.01 16.89 11.69
C PRO A 46 -12.41 15.62 12.43
N ASN A 47 -13.20 14.73 11.81
CA ASN A 47 -13.75 13.59 12.52
C ASN A 47 -13.63 12.28 11.77
N ARG A 48 -12.75 12.21 10.76
CA ARG A 48 -12.63 11.01 9.91
C ARG A 48 -11.20 10.53 9.84
N THR A 49 -11.05 9.21 9.71
CA THR A 49 -9.76 8.56 9.44
C THR A 49 -9.88 7.81 8.13
N GLN A 50 -8.91 8.00 7.26
CA GLN A 50 -8.83 7.24 6.02
C GLN A 50 -7.94 6.03 6.24
N LEU A 51 -8.52 4.85 6.01
CA LEU A 51 -7.78 3.59 6.03
C LEU A 51 -7.34 3.27 4.61
N THR A 52 -6.08 2.91 4.44
CA THR A 52 -5.54 2.44 3.16
C THR A 52 -5.27 0.96 3.29
N LEU A 53 -5.99 0.15 2.53
CA LEU A 53 -5.98 -1.31 2.64
C LEU A 53 -5.29 -1.91 1.42
N PHE A 54 -4.25 -2.71 1.65
CA PHE A 54 -3.54 -3.43 0.60
C PHE A 54 -3.83 -4.92 0.76
N PRO A 55 -4.96 -5.41 0.23
CA PRO A 55 -5.30 -6.84 0.39
C PRO A 55 -4.35 -7.73 -0.42
N ASP A 56 -4.03 -8.89 0.12
CA ASP A 56 -3.26 -9.89 -0.62
C ASP A 56 -4.05 -10.44 -1.81
N THR A 57 -5.38 -10.46 -1.69
CA THR A 57 -6.29 -10.90 -2.75
C THR A 57 -7.38 -9.83 -2.94
N PRO A 58 -7.16 -8.86 -3.85
CA PRO A 58 -8.09 -7.74 -4.01
C PRO A 58 -9.55 -8.14 -4.27
N ASP A 59 -9.78 -9.21 -5.02
CA ASP A 59 -11.15 -9.65 -5.34
C ASP A 59 -11.93 -10.04 -4.09
N LYS A 60 -11.27 -10.62 -3.09
CA LYS A 60 -11.93 -10.97 -1.83
C LYS A 60 -12.42 -9.73 -1.10
N LEU A 61 -11.61 -8.66 -1.10
CA LEU A 61 -12.00 -7.41 -0.44
C LEU A 61 -13.20 -6.79 -1.14
N VAL A 62 -13.19 -6.76 -2.48
CA VAL A 62 -14.30 -6.21 -3.25
C VAL A 62 -15.60 -6.97 -2.96
N LEU A 63 -15.55 -8.30 -2.92
CA LEU A 63 -16.71 -9.12 -2.60
C LEU A 63 -17.20 -8.85 -1.18
N GLU A 64 -16.30 -8.77 -0.21
CA GLU A 64 -16.68 -8.49 1.17
C GLU A 64 -17.32 -7.12 1.34
N ALA A 65 -16.80 -6.12 0.63
CA ALA A 65 -17.37 -4.77 0.66
C ALA A 65 -18.82 -4.76 0.16
N LYS A 66 -19.10 -5.51 -0.92
CA LYS A 66 -20.46 -5.64 -1.46
C LYS A 66 -21.36 -6.38 -0.49
N ARG A 67 -20.88 -7.48 0.06
CA ARG A 67 -21.66 -8.33 0.98
C ARG A 67 -22.02 -7.59 2.27
N SER A 68 -21.09 -6.81 2.80
CA SER A 68 -21.24 -6.11 4.07
C SER A 68 -21.61 -4.65 3.92
N SER A 69 -21.80 -4.18 2.70
CA SER A 69 -22.27 -2.82 2.37
C SER A 69 -21.38 -1.71 2.91
N PHE A 70 -20.04 -1.88 2.88
CA PHE A 70 -19.17 -0.76 3.15
C PHE A 70 -18.55 -0.23 1.86
N ALA A 71 -18.26 1.08 1.86
CA ALA A 71 -17.78 1.77 0.66
C ALA A 71 -16.27 1.63 0.54
N LEU A 72 -15.80 1.25 -0.66
CA LEU A 72 -14.39 1.24 -1.02
C LEU A 72 -14.15 2.21 -2.16
N ASP A 73 -13.05 2.94 -2.08
CA ASP A 73 -12.55 3.76 -3.17
C ASP A 73 -11.33 3.07 -3.76
N GLY A 74 -11.45 2.59 -4.98
CA GLY A 74 -10.38 1.88 -5.67
C GLY A 74 -10.92 0.81 -6.62
N PRO A 75 -10.03 -0.02 -7.19
CA PRO A 75 -8.62 -0.16 -6.82
C PRO A 75 -7.74 0.96 -7.32
N HIS A 76 -6.73 1.26 -6.55
CA HIS A 76 -5.62 2.14 -6.94
C HIS A 76 -4.35 1.30 -7.02
N SER A 77 -3.35 1.78 -7.76
CA SER A 77 -2.13 1.02 -7.99
C SER A 77 -0.95 1.63 -7.26
N ALA A 78 -0.13 0.77 -6.67
CA ALA A 78 1.12 1.16 -6.04
C ALA A 78 2.19 0.09 -6.32
N ILE A 79 3.41 0.32 -5.86
CA ILE A 79 4.50 -0.62 -6.02
C ILE A 79 5.03 -0.96 -4.63
N LEU A 80 5.17 -2.26 -4.36
CA LEU A 80 5.75 -2.76 -3.12
C LEU A 80 7.13 -3.30 -3.40
N VAL A 81 8.13 -2.77 -2.69
CA VAL A 81 9.50 -3.22 -2.76
C VAL A 81 9.85 -3.88 -1.44
N GLN A 82 10.40 -5.09 -1.51
CA GLN A 82 10.90 -5.80 -0.33
C GLN A 82 12.32 -6.24 -0.62
N GLY A 83 13.18 -6.21 0.37
CA GLY A 83 14.58 -6.56 0.16
C GLY A 83 15.39 -6.53 1.43
N ASP A 84 16.71 -6.70 1.24
CA ASP A 84 17.64 -6.68 2.35
C ASP A 84 17.83 -5.24 2.85
N ASP A 85 17.85 -5.09 4.18
CA ASP A 85 18.05 -3.81 4.83
C ASP A 85 19.54 -3.45 4.78
N GLU A 86 19.93 -2.80 3.68
CA GLU A 86 21.30 -2.39 3.44
C GLU A 86 21.37 -0.88 3.28
N LEU A 87 22.51 -0.32 3.64
CA LEU A 87 22.75 1.10 3.44
C LEU A 87 22.59 1.45 1.96
N GLY A 88 21.75 2.43 1.68
CA GLY A 88 21.53 2.90 0.31
C GLY A 88 20.49 2.13 -0.48
N ALA A 89 19.80 1.14 0.12
CA ALA A 89 18.79 0.36 -0.60
C ALA A 89 17.70 1.25 -1.21
N LEU A 90 17.15 2.17 -0.45
CA LEU A 90 16.11 3.07 -0.97
C LEU A 90 16.67 4.07 -1.98
N ALA A 91 17.91 4.50 -1.81
CA ALA A 91 18.55 5.39 -2.79
C ALA A 91 18.66 4.74 -4.16
N ASP A 92 18.97 3.45 -4.21
CA ASP A 92 19.06 2.72 -5.46
C ASP A 92 17.70 2.66 -6.17
N ILE A 93 16.64 2.40 -5.43
CA ILE A 93 15.27 2.39 -5.98
C ILE A 93 14.92 3.77 -6.53
N HIS A 94 15.17 4.83 -5.78
CA HIS A 94 14.86 6.19 -6.21
C HIS A 94 15.71 6.63 -7.39
N GLN A 95 16.95 6.15 -7.50
CA GLN A 95 17.80 6.46 -8.64
C GLN A 95 17.19 5.92 -9.94
N LEU A 96 16.69 4.68 -9.92
CA LEU A 96 16.05 4.09 -11.10
C LEU A 96 14.84 4.91 -11.53
N LEU A 97 14.03 5.36 -10.57
CA LEU A 97 12.86 6.17 -10.87
C LEU A 97 13.23 7.57 -11.35
N TYR A 98 14.25 8.17 -10.75
CA TYR A 98 14.76 9.47 -11.17
C TYR A 98 15.25 9.43 -12.63
N GLU A 99 16.01 8.40 -12.97
CA GLU A 99 16.55 8.24 -14.34
C GLU A 99 15.41 8.01 -15.35
N ALA A 100 14.28 7.49 -14.92
CA ALA A 100 13.10 7.30 -15.77
C ALA A 100 12.17 8.51 -15.75
N ASN A 101 12.56 9.58 -15.08
CA ASN A 101 11.76 10.80 -14.93
C ASN A 101 10.40 10.52 -14.27
N VAL A 102 10.41 9.72 -13.22
CA VAL A 102 9.22 9.40 -12.44
C VAL A 102 9.31 10.09 -11.08
N ASN A 103 8.26 10.79 -10.70
CA ASN A 103 8.18 11.42 -9.39
C ASN A 103 7.41 10.52 -8.41
N VAL A 104 8.04 10.19 -7.29
CA VAL A 104 7.39 9.50 -6.18
C VAL A 104 6.79 10.58 -5.28
N TYR A 105 5.47 10.69 -5.26
CA TYR A 105 4.84 11.76 -4.47
C TYR A 105 4.55 11.35 -3.04
N ALA A 106 4.52 10.06 -2.74
CA ALA A 106 4.33 9.54 -1.39
C ALA A 106 5.00 8.18 -1.27
N SER A 107 5.49 7.87 -0.10
CA SER A 107 6.12 6.58 0.16
C SER A 107 6.17 6.34 1.66
N ASN A 108 6.26 5.08 2.04
CA ASN A 108 6.55 4.72 3.43
C ASN A 108 7.23 3.36 3.47
N GLY A 109 8.15 3.24 4.38
CA GLY A 109 8.93 2.02 4.52
C GLY A 109 9.19 1.68 5.96
N VAL A 110 9.49 0.41 6.21
CA VAL A 110 9.74 -0.08 7.55
C VAL A 110 10.68 -1.30 7.46
N THR A 111 11.57 -1.41 8.44
CA THR A 111 12.41 -2.60 8.58
C THR A 111 11.74 -3.58 9.55
N ASP A 112 12.08 -4.86 9.43
CA ASP A 112 11.57 -5.87 10.36
C ASP A 112 12.55 -6.14 11.51
N SER A 113 13.67 -5.41 11.55
CA SER A 113 14.76 -5.60 12.53
C SER A 113 15.42 -6.97 12.45
N LYS A 114 15.21 -7.69 11.35
CA LYS A 114 15.79 -9.02 11.10
C LYS A 114 16.51 -9.04 9.75
N GLY A 115 16.90 -7.88 9.24
CA GLY A 115 17.67 -7.76 8.02
C GLY A 115 16.88 -7.51 6.76
N SER A 116 15.57 -7.28 6.87
CA SER A 116 14.73 -7.00 5.70
C SER A 116 13.94 -5.71 5.88
N PHE A 117 13.42 -5.19 4.76
CA PHE A 117 12.56 -4.01 4.78
C PHE A 117 11.40 -4.20 3.81
N GLY A 118 10.35 -3.39 4.01
CA GLY A 118 9.26 -3.22 3.05
C GLY A 118 9.11 -1.75 2.74
N TYR A 119 8.77 -1.42 1.49
CA TYR A 119 8.69 -0.04 1.04
C TYR A 119 7.57 0.09 0.02
N LEU A 120 6.63 0.98 0.29
CA LEU A 120 5.53 1.30 -0.61
C LEU A 120 5.81 2.59 -1.35
N LEU A 121 5.64 2.56 -2.66
CA LEU A 121 5.84 3.70 -3.55
C LEU A 121 4.54 4.07 -4.22
N TYR A 122 4.21 5.36 -4.16
CA TYR A 122 3.02 5.92 -4.81
C TYR A 122 3.47 6.89 -5.90
N VAL A 123 3.05 6.62 -7.12
CA VAL A 123 3.29 7.49 -8.26
C VAL A 123 1.95 7.83 -8.91
N ARG A 124 1.91 8.90 -9.68
CA ARG A 124 0.68 9.27 -10.36
C ARG A 124 0.28 8.23 -11.40
N PRO A 125 -1.02 8.02 -11.63
CA PRO A 125 -1.47 7.01 -12.59
C PRO A 125 -0.82 7.11 -13.97
N GLU A 126 -0.59 8.31 -14.47
CA GLU A 126 0.03 8.54 -15.78
C GLU A 126 1.51 8.15 -15.82
N GLU A 127 2.15 8.00 -14.65
CA GLU A 127 3.55 7.60 -14.56
C GLU A 127 3.73 6.15 -14.13
N TYR A 128 2.65 5.45 -13.79
CA TYR A 128 2.72 4.13 -13.16
C TYR A 128 3.43 3.09 -14.03
N GLU A 129 3.05 3.00 -15.31
CA GLU A 129 3.67 2.01 -16.22
C GLU A 129 5.14 2.31 -16.47
N ARG A 130 5.51 3.60 -16.55
CA ARG A 130 6.90 3.98 -16.70
C ARG A 130 7.70 3.61 -15.44
N ALA A 131 7.13 3.81 -14.27
CA ALA A 131 7.74 3.42 -13.01
C ALA A 131 7.93 1.90 -12.94
N ALA A 132 6.91 1.14 -13.30
CA ALA A 132 6.95 -0.31 -13.29
C ALA A 132 8.05 -0.82 -14.23
N THR A 133 8.14 -0.25 -15.43
CA THR A 133 9.18 -0.62 -16.40
C THR A 133 10.58 -0.31 -15.86
N ALA A 134 10.74 0.86 -15.23
CA ALA A 134 12.04 1.25 -14.65
C ALA A 134 12.48 0.28 -13.56
N LEU A 135 11.54 -0.26 -12.81
CA LEU A 135 11.79 -1.21 -11.72
C LEU A 135 11.69 -2.66 -12.19
N LYS A 136 11.42 -2.90 -13.45
CA LYS A 136 11.38 -4.22 -14.08
C LYS A 136 10.28 -5.12 -13.51
N VAL A 137 9.10 -4.55 -13.33
CA VAL A 137 7.95 -5.28 -12.81
C VAL A 137 6.71 -5.09 -13.68
#